data_e2fb047a8e55cbb6a077600c2e62e83a
#
_entry.id   e2fb047a8e55cbb6a077600c2e62e83a
#
_cell.length_a   1.000
_cell.length_b   1.000
_cell.length_c   1.000
_cell.angle_alpha   90.00
_cell.angle_beta   90.00
_cell.angle_gamma   90.00
#
_symmetry.space_group_name_H-M   'P 1'
#
loop_
_entity.id
_entity.type
_entity.pdbx_description
1 polymer ?
#
loop_
_entity_poly.entity_id
_entity_poly.type
_entity_poly.pdbx_seq_one_letter_code
_entity_poly.pdbx_strand_id
1 'polypeptide(L)'
;MAKLVSKVYGDALFEAAQETKCLDETFEQVLALQEILKEHEDLIQLLNHPQVVKEEKIQIIDSIFQGRVSDDMMGFLTTVVEKGRQGDIPAIFEYFITTVKEYKKIGIAYVTSAVPLSEEQKAQVTERLLTTTRYVEFEMNYEVDPSLIGGMIIRIGDRVVDSSIK
;
A
#
# COMPACT_ATOMS: atom_id res chain seq x y z
N MET A 1 15.62 -11.16 0.95
CA MET A 1 15.82 -10.52 2.27
C MET A 1 14.79 -9.45 2.57
N ALA A 2 14.68 -8.43 1.73
CA ALA A 2 13.70 -7.35 1.95
C ALA A 2 12.26 -7.85 2.04
N LYS A 3 11.88 -8.84 1.24
CA LYS A 3 10.52 -9.41 1.28
C LYS A 3 10.21 -10.10 2.60
N LEU A 4 11.20 -10.76 3.19
CA LEU A 4 11.01 -11.42 4.49
C LEU A 4 10.88 -10.39 5.61
N VAL A 5 11.69 -9.35 5.57
CA VAL A 5 11.66 -8.27 6.57
C VAL A 5 10.31 -7.55 6.50
N SER A 6 9.86 -7.17 5.31
CA SER A 6 8.58 -6.48 5.17
C SER A 6 7.41 -7.35 5.62
N LYS A 7 7.47 -8.67 5.37
CA LYS A 7 6.44 -9.59 5.85
C LYS A 7 6.41 -9.67 7.38
N VAL A 8 7.57 -9.87 8.01
CA VAL A 8 7.65 -10.00 9.46
C VAL A 8 7.13 -8.74 10.18
N TYR A 9 7.61 -7.58 9.77
CA TYR A 9 7.20 -6.33 10.40
C TYR A 9 5.80 -5.90 10.00
N GLY A 10 5.43 -6.13 8.75
CA GLY A 10 4.07 -5.82 8.27
C GLY A 10 3.02 -6.67 8.95
N ASP A 11 3.27 -7.96 9.10
CA ASP A 11 2.37 -8.86 9.82
C ASP A 11 2.25 -8.47 11.29
N ALA A 12 3.37 -8.10 11.92
CA ALA A 12 3.37 -7.68 13.31
C ALA A 12 2.52 -6.43 13.52
N LEU A 13 2.66 -5.46 12.62
CA LEU A 13 1.85 -4.24 12.68
C LEU A 13 0.37 -4.55 12.49
N PHE A 14 0.05 -5.43 11.54
CA PHE A 14 -1.32 -5.86 11.26
C PHE A 14 -1.95 -6.54 12.48
N GLU A 15 -1.25 -7.49 13.09
CA GLU A 15 -1.74 -8.18 14.26
C GLU A 15 -1.96 -7.24 15.45
N ALA A 16 -1.01 -6.33 15.67
CA ALA A 16 -1.13 -5.36 16.76
C ALA A 16 -2.34 -4.44 16.55
N ALA A 17 -2.55 -4.00 15.31
CA ALA A 17 -3.70 -3.14 14.98
C ALA A 17 -5.03 -3.88 15.17
N GLN A 18 -5.08 -5.17 14.84
CA GLN A 18 -6.27 -5.99 15.07
C GLN A 18 -6.55 -6.19 16.56
N GLU A 19 -5.52 -6.48 17.33
CA GLU A 19 -5.67 -6.71 18.77
C GLU A 19 -6.21 -5.47 19.49
N THR A 20 -5.76 -4.29 19.08
CA THR A 20 -6.20 -3.04 19.69
C THR A 20 -7.45 -2.46 19.03
N LYS A 21 -8.01 -3.16 18.03
CA LYS A 21 -9.20 -2.76 17.28
C LYS A 21 -9.06 -1.39 16.62
N CYS A 22 -7.85 -1.05 16.17
CA CYS A 22 -7.58 0.23 15.50
C CYS A 22 -7.00 0.02 14.09
N LEU A 23 -7.44 -1.05 13.41
CA LEU A 23 -6.93 -1.37 12.08
C LEU A 23 -7.16 -0.24 11.07
N ASP A 24 -8.36 0.35 11.05
CA ASP A 24 -8.69 1.43 10.13
C ASP A 24 -7.85 2.67 10.41
N GLU A 25 -7.71 3.03 11.67
CA GLU A 25 -6.91 4.17 12.08
C GLU A 25 -5.44 3.97 11.71
N THR A 26 -4.90 2.78 11.98
CA THR A 26 -3.53 2.43 11.65
C THR A 26 -3.32 2.48 10.14
N PHE A 27 -4.28 1.97 9.37
CA PHE A 27 -4.22 1.99 7.92
C PHE A 27 -4.13 3.42 7.39
N GLU A 28 -4.97 4.33 7.90
CA GLU A 28 -4.93 5.74 7.51
C GLU A 28 -3.59 6.38 7.87
N GLN A 29 -3.04 6.07 9.03
CA GLN A 29 -1.73 6.57 9.44
C GLN A 29 -0.63 6.09 8.50
N VAL A 30 -0.65 4.82 8.13
CA VAL A 30 0.35 4.26 7.20
C VAL A 30 0.27 4.94 5.84
N LEU A 31 -0.94 5.17 5.33
CA LEU A 31 -1.11 5.89 4.07
C LEU A 31 -0.53 7.31 4.14
N ALA A 32 -0.79 8.01 5.23
CA ALA A 32 -0.25 9.36 5.43
C ALA A 32 1.27 9.35 5.51
N LEU A 33 1.84 8.38 6.25
CA LEU A 33 3.28 8.25 6.38
C LEU A 33 3.93 7.91 5.03
N GLN A 34 3.29 7.07 4.25
CA GLN A 34 3.79 6.72 2.92
C GLN A 34 3.87 7.94 2.00
N GLU A 35 2.86 8.81 2.05
CA GLU A 35 2.87 10.05 1.29
C GLU A 35 4.00 10.98 1.74
N ILE A 36 4.21 11.10 3.05
CA ILE A 36 5.29 11.91 3.60
C ILE A 36 6.64 11.39 3.10
N LEU A 37 6.84 10.09 3.11
CA LEU A 37 8.09 9.49 2.65
C LEU A 37 8.31 9.69 1.15
N LYS A 38 7.27 9.69 0.35
CA LYS A 38 7.38 9.97 -1.09
C LYS A 38 7.77 11.41 -1.36
N GLU A 39 7.24 12.34 -0.58
CA GLU A 39 7.55 13.76 -0.73
C GLU A 39 8.93 14.12 -0.19
N HIS A 40 9.45 13.33 0.73
CA HIS A 40 10.72 13.58 1.42
C HIS A 40 11.65 12.37 1.29
N GLU A 41 12.11 12.10 0.08
CA GLU A 41 13.04 11.00 -0.19
C GLU A 41 14.35 11.15 0.59
N ASP A 42 14.76 12.39 0.85
CA ASP A 42 15.96 12.70 1.63
C ASP A 42 15.87 12.18 3.06
N LEU A 43 14.67 12.02 3.60
CA LEU A 43 14.48 11.48 4.94
C LEU A 43 14.99 10.02 5.02
N ILE A 44 14.64 9.20 4.03
CA ILE A 44 15.11 7.80 4.00
C ILE A 44 16.63 7.75 3.82
N GLN A 45 17.18 8.63 2.98
CA GLN A 45 18.63 8.71 2.79
C GLN A 45 19.33 9.09 4.09
N LEU A 46 18.77 10.04 4.84
CA LEU A 46 19.29 10.45 6.12
C LEU A 46 19.26 9.30 7.14
N LEU A 47 18.15 8.58 7.21
CA LEU A 47 18.00 7.45 8.12
C LEU A 47 18.94 6.29 7.78
N ASN A 48 19.32 6.16 6.51
CA ASN A 48 20.26 5.12 6.08
C ASN A 48 21.71 5.57 6.11
N HIS A 49 21.98 6.82 6.46
CA HIS A 49 23.34 7.36 6.45
C HIS A 49 24.19 6.67 7.52
N PRO A 50 25.34 6.09 7.16
CA PRO A 50 26.13 5.32 8.12
C PRO A 50 26.74 6.15 9.27
N GLN A 51 26.88 7.45 9.08
CA GLN A 51 27.44 8.32 10.11
C GLN A 51 26.39 8.82 11.12
N VAL A 52 25.10 8.62 10.82
CA VAL A 52 24.04 8.98 11.76
C VAL A 52 23.83 7.80 12.71
N VAL A 53 24.06 8.00 13.99
CA VAL A 53 23.89 6.94 14.97
C VAL A 53 22.42 6.63 15.24
N LYS A 54 22.16 5.45 15.75
CA LYS A 54 20.81 4.95 15.97
C LYS A 54 19.95 5.90 16.82
N GLU A 55 20.52 6.44 17.88
CA GLU A 55 19.82 7.34 18.78
C GLU A 55 19.37 8.62 18.05
N GLU A 56 20.22 9.14 17.16
CA GLU A 56 19.86 10.31 16.34
C GLU A 56 18.76 10.00 15.36
N LYS A 57 18.76 8.79 14.76
CA LYS A 57 17.71 8.36 13.85
C LYS A 57 16.36 8.29 14.55
N ILE A 58 16.34 7.77 15.77
CA ILE A 58 15.12 7.70 16.58
C ILE A 58 14.63 9.10 16.91
N GLN A 59 15.53 10.02 17.26
CA GLN A 59 15.16 11.40 17.53
C GLN A 59 14.58 12.10 16.31
N ILE A 60 15.12 11.83 15.13
CA ILE A 60 14.61 12.39 13.87
C ILE A 60 13.17 11.93 13.64
N ILE A 61 12.91 10.64 13.79
CA ILE A 61 11.57 10.09 13.62
C ILE A 61 10.61 10.69 14.64
N ASP A 62 11.04 10.76 15.89
CA ASP A 62 10.22 11.33 16.97
C ASP A 62 9.87 12.79 16.68
N SER A 63 10.85 13.57 16.25
CA SER A 63 10.64 14.99 15.94
C SER A 63 9.66 15.22 14.80
N ILE A 64 9.70 14.35 13.77
CA ILE A 64 8.89 14.53 12.58
C ILE A 64 7.46 14.03 12.80
N PHE A 65 7.31 12.88 13.44
CA PHE A 65 6.03 12.19 13.50
C PHE A 65 5.30 12.30 14.84
N GLN A 66 5.95 12.77 15.89
CA GLN A 66 5.30 12.92 17.18
C GLN A 66 4.11 13.89 17.06
N GLY A 67 2.97 13.45 17.58
CA GLY A 67 1.73 14.21 17.47
C GLY A 67 0.97 14.02 16.18
N ARG A 68 1.58 13.33 15.18
CA ARG A 68 0.94 13.05 13.89
C ARG A 68 0.47 11.62 13.77
N VAL A 69 1.02 10.75 14.58
CA VAL A 69 0.67 9.32 14.60
C VAL A 69 0.44 8.89 16.05
N SER A 70 -0.19 7.74 16.23
CA SER A 70 -0.44 7.21 17.57
C SER A 70 0.86 6.78 18.25
N ASP A 71 0.80 6.63 19.58
CA ASP A 71 1.95 6.14 20.34
C ASP A 71 2.35 4.73 19.90
N ASP A 72 1.38 3.89 19.53
CA ASP A 72 1.66 2.55 19.03
C ASP A 72 2.45 2.60 17.72
N MET A 73 2.09 3.50 16.82
CA MET A 73 2.81 3.67 15.56
C MET A 73 4.22 4.22 15.82
N MET A 74 4.38 5.16 16.75
CA MET A 74 5.71 5.66 17.11
C MET A 74 6.57 4.54 17.68
N GLY A 75 6.01 3.70 18.54
CA GLY A 75 6.70 2.54 19.08
C GLY A 75 7.14 1.57 18.00
N PHE A 76 6.28 1.34 17.01
CA PHE A 76 6.59 0.49 15.88
C PHE A 76 7.77 1.04 15.06
N LEU A 77 7.73 2.32 14.71
CA LEU A 77 8.80 2.97 13.94
C LEU A 77 10.12 2.96 14.71
N THR A 78 10.07 3.23 16.02
CA THR A 78 11.24 3.18 16.87
C THR A 78 11.85 1.79 16.88
N THR A 79 11.03 0.75 17.00
CA THR A 79 11.50 -0.64 16.98
C THR A 79 12.18 -0.98 15.66
N VAL A 80 11.59 -0.56 14.54
CA VAL A 80 12.18 -0.81 13.21
C VAL A 80 13.57 -0.19 13.11
N VAL A 81 13.71 1.05 13.58
CA VAL A 81 15.00 1.75 13.57
C VAL A 81 15.99 1.09 14.51
N GLU A 82 15.55 0.68 15.71
CA GLU A 82 16.41 -0.01 16.67
C GLU A 82 16.99 -1.30 16.10
N LYS A 83 16.22 -1.99 15.26
CA LYS A 83 16.65 -3.21 14.60
C LYS A 83 17.46 -2.97 13.33
N GLY A 84 17.70 -1.70 12.98
CA GLY A 84 18.48 -1.35 11.79
C GLY A 84 17.74 -1.59 10.48
N ARG A 85 16.39 -1.60 10.51
CA ARG A 85 15.55 -1.89 9.35
C ARG A 85 14.87 -0.65 8.77
N GLN A 86 15.37 0.54 9.07
CA GLN A 86 14.77 1.79 8.61
C GLN A 86 14.70 1.91 7.08
N GLY A 87 15.64 1.30 6.36
CA GLY A 87 15.61 1.30 4.90
C GLY A 87 14.50 0.46 4.31
N ASP A 88 13.90 -0.42 5.11
CA ASP A 88 12.81 -1.29 4.68
C ASP A 88 11.43 -0.71 4.98
N ILE A 89 11.36 0.46 5.63
CA ILE A 89 10.09 1.08 6.01
C ILE A 89 9.12 1.22 4.83
N PRO A 90 9.54 1.73 3.65
CA PRO A 90 8.61 1.82 2.52
C PRO A 90 8.03 0.46 2.13
N ALA A 91 8.86 -0.58 2.10
CA ALA A 91 8.41 -1.92 1.74
C ALA A 91 7.49 -2.52 2.83
N ILE A 92 7.77 -2.23 4.10
CA ILE A 92 6.92 -2.67 5.21
C ILE A 92 5.53 -2.04 5.09
N PHE A 93 5.46 -0.74 4.80
CA PHE A 93 4.20 -0.03 4.64
C PHE A 93 3.41 -0.56 3.45
N GLU A 94 4.08 -0.80 2.33
CA GLU A 94 3.42 -1.37 1.15
C GLU A 94 2.85 -2.74 1.44
N TYR A 95 3.61 -3.59 2.12
CA TYR A 95 3.13 -4.92 2.53
C TYR A 95 1.93 -4.82 3.45
N PHE A 96 1.99 -3.93 4.44
CA PHE A 96 0.88 -3.72 5.38
C PHE A 96 -0.39 -3.28 4.65
N ILE A 97 -0.27 -2.30 3.74
CA ILE A 97 -1.40 -1.80 2.96
C ILE A 97 -2.04 -2.94 2.15
N THR A 98 -1.21 -3.73 1.47
CA THR A 98 -1.69 -4.87 0.70
C THR A 98 -2.41 -5.88 1.59
N THR A 99 -1.84 -6.16 2.76
CA THR A 99 -2.42 -7.11 3.71
C THR A 99 -3.79 -6.63 4.21
N VAL A 100 -3.92 -5.35 4.54
CA VAL A 100 -5.19 -4.78 4.98
C VAL A 100 -6.24 -4.86 3.88
N LYS A 101 -5.87 -4.54 2.65
CA LYS A 101 -6.80 -4.61 1.51
C LYS A 101 -7.29 -6.03 1.28
N GLU A 102 -6.41 -7.02 1.38
CA GLU A 102 -6.80 -8.42 1.26
C GLU A 102 -7.73 -8.84 2.41
N TYR A 103 -7.44 -8.40 3.62
CA TYR A 103 -8.29 -8.69 4.77
C TYR A 103 -9.68 -8.09 4.60
N LYS A 104 -9.77 -6.86 4.10
CA LYS A 104 -11.05 -6.18 3.86
C LYS A 104 -11.71 -6.62 2.56
N LYS A 105 -11.07 -7.49 1.78
CA LYS A 105 -11.54 -7.97 0.49
C LYS A 105 -11.71 -6.83 -0.51
N ILE A 106 -10.73 -5.93 -0.54
CA ILE A 106 -10.64 -4.87 -1.53
C ILE A 106 -9.70 -5.33 -2.64
N GLY A 107 -10.25 -5.51 -3.83
CA GLY A 107 -9.45 -5.90 -4.98
C GLY A 107 -8.86 -4.69 -5.68
N ILE A 108 -7.72 -4.88 -6.34
CA ILE A 108 -7.11 -3.84 -7.17
C ILE A 108 -7.20 -4.32 -8.62
N ALA A 109 -7.91 -3.57 -9.43
CA ALA A 109 -8.12 -3.93 -10.83
C ALA A 109 -7.44 -2.91 -11.74
N TYR A 110 -6.76 -3.41 -12.77
CA TYR A 110 -6.17 -2.59 -13.82
C TYR A 110 -6.93 -2.89 -15.11
N VAL A 111 -7.60 -1.89 -15.64
CA VAL A 111 -8.43 -2.03 -16.85
C VAL A 111 -7.78 -1.27 -17.99
N THR A 112 -7.42 -1.99 -19.05
CA THR A 112 -6.85 -1.39 -20.26
C THR A 112 -7.86 -1.52 -21.37
N SER A 113 -8.17 -0.41 -22.04
CA SER A 113 -9.14 -0.38 -23.13
C SER A 113 -8.57 0.37 -24.34
N ALA A 114 -9.15 0.12 -25.51
CA ALA A 114 -8.70 0.77 -26.75
C ALA A 114 -9.05 2.25 -26.79
N VAL A 115 -10.12 2.65 -26.13
CA VAL A 115 -10.59 4.03 -26.05
C VAL A 115 -10.99 4.36 -24.62
N PRO A 116 -11.03 5.63 -24.22
CA PRO A 116 -11.48 5.99 -22.87
C PRO A 116 -12.88 5.46 -22.60
N LEU A 117 -13.08 4.91 -21.40
CA LEU A 117 -14.39 4.41 -21.00
C LEU A 117 -15.25 5.53 -20.44
N SER A 118 -16.56 5.50 -20.73
CA SER A 118 -17.52 6.41 -20.11
C SER A 118 -17.74 6.03 -18.65
N GLU A 119 -18.30 6.93 -17.86
CA GLU A 119 -18.60 6.65 -16.46
C GLU A 119 -19.57 5.47 -16.33
N GLU A 120 -20.54 5.35 -17.25
CA GLU A 120 -21.46 4.23 -17.27
C GLU A 120 -20.74 2.92 -17.53
N GLN A 121 -19.79 2.89 -18.48
CA GLN A 121 -19.01 1.70 -18.79
C GLN A 121 -18.12 1.31 -17.59
N LYS A 122 -17.50 2.28 -16.92
CA LYS A 122 -16.71 2.04 -15.73
C LYS A 122 -17.55 1.41 -14.62
N ALA A 123 -18.76 1.92 -14.42
CA ALA A 123 -19.68 1.38 -13.42
C ALA A 123 -20.07 -0.07 -13.74
N GLN A 124 -20.30 -0.38 -15.00
CA GLN A 124 -20.64 -1.74 -15.44
C GLN A 124 -19.49 -2.70 -15.21
N VAL A 125 -18.26 -2.27 -15.48
CA VAL A 125 -17.06 -3.09 -15.25
C VAL A 125 -16.92 -3.40 -13.75
N THR A 126 -17.04 -2.38 -12.91
CA THR A 126 -16.95 -2.54 -11.46
C THR A 126 -18.01 -3.51 -10.95
N GLU A 127 -19.26 -3.33 -11.36
CA GLU A 127 -20.36 -4.21 -10.95
C GLU A 127 -20.11 -5.66 -11.35
N ARG A 128 -19.64 -5.87 -12.57
CA ARG A 128 -19.34 -7.21 -13.06
C ARG A 128 -18.22 -7.86 -12.24
N LEU A 129 -17.18 -7.11 -11.91
CA LEU A 129 -16.09 -7.62 -11.08
C LEU A 129 -16.59 -7.98 -9.68
N LEU A 130 -17.45 -7.18 -9.09
CA LEU A 130 -18.02 -7.45 -7.78
C LEU A 130 -18.88 -8.72 -7.78
N THR A 131 -19.60 -9.00 -8.88
CA THR A 131 -20.45 -10.19 -8.95
C THR A 131 -19.70 -11.47 -9.30
N THR A 132 -18.53 -11.36 -9.93
CA THR A 132 -17.77 -12.54 -10.38
C THR A 132 -16.58 -12.87 -9.51
N THR A 133 -16.27 -12.05 -8.50
CA THR A 133 -15.16 -12.29 -7.58
C THR A 133 -15.66 -12.25 -6.14
N ARG A 134 -14.78 -12.64 -5.22
CA ARG A 134 -15.09 -12.60 -3.78
C ARG A 134 -14.84 -11.23 -3.14
N TYR A 135 -14.34 -10.26 -3.90
CA TYR A 135 -14.06 -8.93 -3.37
C TYR A 135 -15.35 -8.15 -3.17
N VAL A 136 -15.36 -7.30 -2.14
CA VAL A 136 -16.51 -6.46 -1.82
C VAL A 136 -16.35 -5.04 -2.34
N GLU A 137 -15.13 -4.67 -2.71
CA GLU A 137 -14.81 -3.35 -3.22
C GLU A 137 -13.62 -3.46 -4.16
N PHE A 138 -13.50 -2.58 -5.13
CA PHE A 138 -12.37 -2.53 -6.04
C PHE A 138 -11.77 -1.14 -6.12
N GLU A 139 -10.44 -1.08 -6.10
CA GLU A 139 -9.72 0.11 -6.54
C GLU A 139 -9.52 -0.05 -8.04
N MET A 140 -10.10 0.85 -8.82
CA MET A 140 -10.07 0.75 -10.28
C MET A 140 -9.00 1.66 -10.84
N ASN A 141 -8.16 1.12 -11.71
CA ASN A 141 -7.13 1.86 -12.43
C ASN A 141 -7.38 1.68 -13.92
N TYR A 142 -7.56 2.77 -14.63
CA TYR A 142 -7.92 2.75 -16.06
C TYR A 142 -6.76 3.24 -16.90
N GLU A 143 -6.50 2.53 -17.99
CA GLU A 143 -5.46 2.90 -18.94
C GLU A 143 -6.01 2.73 -20.34
N VAL A 144 -5.58 3.58 -21.26
CA VAL A 144 -5.97 3.52 -22.65
C VAL A 144 -4.78 3.08 -23.49
N ASP A 145 -5.00 2.02 -24.28
CA ASP A 145 -4.00 1.51 -25.22
C ASP A 145 -4.63 1.40 -26.61
N PRO A 146 -4.37 2.38 -27.49
CA PRO A 146 -4.98 2.37 -28.83
C PRO A 146 -4.57 1.18 -29.70
N SER A 147 -3.55 0.42 -29.32
CA SER A 147 -3.14 -0.75 -30.07
C SER A 147 -4.13 -1.92 -29.94
N LEU A 148 -5.02 -1.87 -28.94
CA LEU A 148 -6.06 -2.88 -28.80
C LEU A 148 -7.11 -2.72 -29.88
N ILE A 149 -7.62 -3.86 -30.39
CA ILE A 149 -8.63 -3.88 -31.45
C ILE A 149 -10.00 -4.09 -30.81
N GLY A 150 -10.44 -3.13 -29.98
CA GLY A 150 -11.69 -3.24 -29.26
C GLY A 150 -11.55 -4.13 -28.01
N GLY A 151 -12.59 -4.12 -27.17
CA GLY A 151 -12.60 -4.85 -25.92
C GLY A 151 -11.71 -4.24 -24.87
N MET A 152 -11.42 -5.03 -23.83
CA MET A 152 -10.60 -4.55 -22.71
C MET A 152 -9.86 -5.70 -22.06
N ILE A 153 -8.76 -5.38 -21.42
CA ILE A 153 -7.97 -6.32 -20.62
C ILE A 153 -8.11 -5.90 -19.16
N ILE A 154 -8.53 -6.82 -18.31
CA ILE A 154 -8.70 -6.58 -16.89
C ILE A 154 -7.71 -7.46 -16.13
N ARG A 155 -6.88 -6.85 -15.28
CA ARG A 155 -5.94 -7.57 -14.43
C ARG A 155 -6.29 -7.34 -12.97
N ILE A 156 -6.39 -8.42 -12.21
CA ILE A 156 -6.63 -8.40 -10.77
C ILE A 156 -5.50 -9.20 -10.12
N GLY A 157 -4.55 -8.49 -9.49
CA GLY A 157 -3.36 -9.14 -8.96
C GLY A 157 -2.58 -9.83 -10.08
N ASP A 158 -2.36 -11.13 -9.95
CA ASP A 158 -1.66 -11.93 -10.97
C ASP A 158 -2.61 -12.52 -12.00
N ARG A 159 -3.90 -12.31 -11.82
CA ARG A 159 -4.93 -12.89 -12.70
C ARG A 159 -5.31 -11.90 -13.80
N VAL A 160 -5.25 -12.36 -15.03
CA VAL A 160 -5.64 -11.56 -16.20
C VAL A 160 -6.94 -12.11 -16.76
N VAL A 161 -7.93 -11.23 -16.90
CA VAL A 161 -9.19 -11.55 -17.56
C VAL A 161 -9.21 -10.73 -18.84
N ASP A 162 -9.00 -11.40 -19.98
CA ASP A 162 -8.98 -10.74 -21.27
C ASP A 162 -10.33 -10.90 -21.93
N SER A 163 -11.06 -9.79 -22.02
CA SER A 163 -12.35 -9.77 -22.70
C SER A 163 -12.27 -9.03 -24.03
N SER A 164 -11.06 -8.82 -24.54
CA SER A 164 -10.90 -8.13 -25.82
C SER A 164 -11.50 -8.97 -26.95
N ILE A 165 -12.15 -8.28 -27.86
CA ILE A 165 -12.64 -8.91 -29.08
C ILE A 165 -11.53 -8.80 -30.10
N LYS A 166 -11.06 -9.94 -30.52
CA LYS A 166 -10.01 -10.00 -31.52
C LYS A 166 -10.59 -10.03 -32.92
#